data_0828ea8af82f638aaf6a12ba2f4a63c9
#
_entry.id   0828ea8af82f638aaf6a12ba2f4a63c9
#
_cell.length_a   1.000
_cell.length_b   1.000
_cell.length_c   1.000
_cell.angle_alpha   90.00
_cell.angle_beta   90.00
_cell.angle_gamma   90.00
#
_symmetry.space_group_name_H-M   'P 1'
#
loop_
_entity.id
_entity.type
_entity.pdbx_description
1 polymer ?
#
loop_
_entity_poly.entity_id
_entity_poly.type
_entity_poly.pdbx_seq_one_letter_code
_entity_poly.pdbx_strand_id
1 'polypeptide(L)'
;MDLETRTALSLNLLDWLRGQVADQTRWPTGPVYDQAVAAAGGLIDLVTPPSSCPADTDAVAGQAAPSVATAPAMAYPIGRSAPLDPDQHPGNIPDTLLPRSAPVQPQIIAEIESNARVGEPFQARLQVRSSDGRPMQVLACEVPEALGLTYAAGLLTGIAQQPGEHRLAVTCQDPDDPGAPTCRATALLVVNADPRALWKDLASDRDATGWKPDTAAVQLPGAHDRQLLLASRRGRSHAHIGATRDDDYAWCVTAADGWNLIAVADGAGSARHSRIGSRIAAATAVEVARQRLLDDQPGPRLQDLATANADPGQARIAAYNTLGAAAFEATKAIEAKAQAQGGEPRDYATTLLLAAHTHTPAGDLVATYWVGDGAIALYSTGHGVELLGMPEGGDYAGQTRFLDRSVFADGDQIMRRLNVRLVKEFTALLLMTDGVSDPWFPSDATLRESTAWAALWGELAPLLAAPDADARTLDWLTFWSRGNHDDRTLAVLW
;
A
#
# COMPACT_ATOMS: atom_id res chain seq x y z
N MET A 1 -18.68 8.70 21.79
CA MET A 1 -19.40 7.50 21.31
C MET A 1 -19.49 6.54 22.48
N ASP A 2 -20.67 6.05 22.81
CA ASP A 2 -20.85 5.10 23.91
C ASP A 2 -20.32 3.70 23.55
N LEU A 3 -20.16 2.84 24.56
CA LEU A 3 -19.60 1.52 24.40
C LEU A 3 -20.44 0.60 23.50
N GLU A 4 -21.76 0.75 23.55
CA GLU A 4 -22.67 -0.07 22.74
C GLU A 4 -22.55 0.28 21.26
N THR A 5 -22.53 1.57 20.92
CA THR A 5 -22.34 2.05 19.54
C THR A 5 -20.97 1.61 19.00
N ARG A 6 -19.92 1.70 19.82
CA ARG A 6 -18.58 1.27 19.47
C ARG A 6 -18.52 -0.24 19.17
N THR A 7 -19.13 -1.05 20.04
CA THR A 7 -19.20 -2.49 19.86
C THR A 7 -19.95 -2.88 18.58
N ALA A 8 -21.09 -2.21 18.33
CA ALA A 8 -21.88 -2.45 17.12
C ALA A 8 -21.11 -2.11 15.84
N LEU A 9 -20.36 -1.01 15.81
CA LEU A 9 -19.51 -0.64 14.66
C LEU A 9 -18.36 -1.61 14.46
N SER A 10 -17.75 -2.10 15.54
CA SER A 10 -16.68 -3.10 15.47
C SER A 10 -17.17 -4.42 14.92
N LEU A 11 -18.33 -4.88 15.34
CA LEU A 11 -18.96 -6.09 14.83
C LEU A 11 -19.36 -5.94 13.35
N ASN A 12 -19.94 -4.82 12.94
CA ASN A 12 -20.27 -4.53 11.55
C ASN A 12 -19.02 -4.52 10.64
N LEU A 13 -17.91 -3.95 11.11
CA LEU A 13 -16.64 -3.97 10.38
C LEU A 13 -16.12 -5.40 10.21
N LEU A 14 -16.18 -6.22 11.26
CA LEU A 14 -15.76 -7.61 11.20
C LEU A 14 -16.67 -8.46 10.31
N ASP A 15 -17.96 -8.25 10.33
CA ASP A 15 -18.92 -8.95 9.45
C ASP A 15 -18.70 -8.57 7.99
N TRP A 16 -18.40 -7.30 7.70
CA TRP A 16 -18.02 -6.87 6.37
C TRP A 16 -16.71 -7.53 5.92
N LEU A 17 -15.67 -7.54 6.77
CA LEU A 17 -14.40 -8.22 6.49
C LEU A 17 -14.60 -9.72 6.25
N ARG A 18 -15.42 -10.37 7.07
CA ARG A 18 -15.79 -11.79 6.88
C ARG A 18 -16.38 -12.05 5.50
N GLY A 19 -17.23 -11.15 5.00
CA GLY A 19 -17.80 -11.25 3.65
C GLY A 19 -16.76 -11.15 2.53
N GLN A 20 -15.56 -10.60 2.78
CA GLN A 20 -14.47 -10.50 1.81
C GLN A 20 -13.56 -11.75 1.81
N VAL A 21 -13.67 -12.65 2.77
CA VAL A 21 -12.85 -13.86 2.86
C VAL A 21 -13.47 -14.97 2.02
N ALA A 22 -12.73 -15.45 1.03
CA ALA A 22 -13.21 -16.50 0.12
C ALA A 22 -13.45 -17.85 0.82
N ASP A 23 -12.68 -18.15 1.87
CA ASP A 23 -12.80 -19.38 2.66
C ASP A 23 -13.26 -19.07 4.09
N GLN A 24 -14.56 -19.15 4.29
CA GLN A 24 -15.21 -18.87 5.59
C GLN A 24 -14.79 -19.84 6.71
N THR A 25 -14.22 -21.02 6.37
CA THR A 25 -13.75 -22.00 7.36
C THR A 25 -12.50 -21.53 8.10
N ARG A 26 -11.79 -20.53 7.56
CA ARG A 26 -10.59 -19.92 8.15
C ARG A 26 -10.89 -18.70 9.02
N TRP A 27 -12.17 -18.32 9.16
CA TRP A 27 -12.51 -17.19 9.99
C TRP A 27 -12.26 -17.49 11.47
N PRO A 28 -11.61 -16.60 12.23
CA PRO A 28 -11.30 -16.83 13.64
C PRO A 28 -12.57 -16.96 14.48
N THR A 29 -12.50 -17.80 15.54
CA THR A 29 -13.59 -18.03 16.49
C THR A 29 -13.05 -18.00 17.94
N GLY A 30 -13.94 -17.83 18.90
CA GLY A 30 -13.59 -17.82 20.32
C GLY A 30 -12.66 -16.67 20.70
N PRO A 31 -11.65 -16.87 21.56
CA PRO A 31 -10.79 -15.80 22.08
C PRO A 31 -10.08 -14.97 20.98
N VAL A 32 -9.80 -15.58 19.83
CA VAL A 32 -9.19 -14.88 18.69
C VAL A 32 -10.18 -13.92 18.04
N TYR A 33 -11.46 -14.29 17.98
CA TYR A 33 -12.51 -13.41 17.52
C TYR A 33 -12.70 -12.21 18.45
N ASP A 34 -12.70 -12.44 19.77
CA ASP A 34 -12.83 -11.37 20.77
C ASP A 34 -11.67 -10.36 20.68
N GLN A 35 -10.44 -10.84 20.42
CA GLN A 35 -9.29 -9.97 20.14
C GLN A 35 -9.45 -9.17 18.86
N ALA A 36 -10.03 -9.76 17.79
CA ALA A 36 -10.30 -9.07 16.54
C ALA A 36 -11.37 -7.98 16.73
N VAL A 37 -12.41 -8.23 17.53
CA VAL A 37 -13.41 -7.21 17.90
C VAL A 37 -12.76 -6.04 18.64
N ALA A 38 -11.87 -6.31 19.60
CA ALA A 38 -11.15 -5.29 20.32
C ALA A 38 -10.23 -4.46 19.42
N ALA A 39 -9.52 -5.11 18.47
CA ALA A 39 -8.68 -4.44 17.50
C ALA A 39 -9.48 -3.55 16.53
N ALA A 40 -10.63 -4.02 16.05
CA ALA A 40 -11.55 -3.23 15.23
C ALA A 40 -12.07 -2.00 15.98
N GLY A 41 -12.36 -2.14 17.30
CA GLY A 41 -12.70 -1.02 18.17
C GLY A 41 -11.60 0.03 18.26
N GLY A 42 -10.33 -0.39 18.34
CA GLY A 42 -9.17 0.50 18.32
C GLY A 42 -9.03 1.30 17.01
N LEU A 43 -9.30 0.67 15.88
CA LEU A 43 -9.32 1.35 14.58
C LEU A 43 -10.43 2.40 14.48
N ILE A 44 -11.61 2.12 15.03
CA ILE A 44 -12.72 3.07 15.06
C ILE A 44 -12.38 4.29 15.90
N ASP A 45 -11.66 4.13 17.03
CA ASP A 45 -11.20 5.25 17.86
C ASP A 45 -10.18 6.15 17.14
N LEU A 46 -9.38 5.59 16.23
CA LEU A 46 -8.42 6.36 15.43
C LEU A 46 -9.08 7.24 14.36
N VAL A 47 -10.25 6.83 13.86
CA VAL A 47 -10.97 7.58 12.80
C VAL A 47 -12.09 8.48 13.34
N THR A 48 -12.49 8.32 14.61
CA THR A 48 -13.49 9.19 15.26
C THR A 48 -12.77 10.27 16.08
N PRO A 49 -13.00 11.58 15.81
CA PRO A 49 -12.39 12.63 16.61
C PRO A 49 -12.84 12.50 18.07
N PRO A 50 -11.98 12.75 19.04
CA PRO A 50 -12.35 12.72 20.46
C PRO A 50 -13.43 13.77 20.72
N SER A 51 -14.55 13.35 21.29
CA SER A 51 -15.55 14.26 21.84
C SER A 51 -14.95 14.90 23.09
N SER A 52 -14.24 16.00 22.91
CA SER A 52 -13.75 16.80 24.03
C SER A 52 -14.71 17.94 24.29
N CYS A 53 -15.36 17.93 25.47
CA CYS A 53 -15.20 19.03 26.41
C CYS A 53 -15.89 18.67 27.73
N PRO A 54 -15.29 18.89 28.87
CA PRO A 54 -15.99 18.84 30.15
C PRO A 54 -16.94 20.02 30.24
N ALA A 55 -18.13 19.71 30.73
CA ALA A 55 -19.14 20.73 31.03
C ALA A 55 -18.70 21.58 32.23
N ASP A 56 -18.35 22.83 32.00
CA ASP A 56 -18.38 23.84 33.05
C ASP A 56 -19.84 24.33 33.23
N THR A 57 -20.34 24.02 34.40
CA THR A 57 -21.60 24.57 34.91
C THR A 57 -21.37 26.00 35.35
N ASP A 58 -21.93 26.99 34.63
CA ASP A 58 -22.43 28.18 35.25
C ASP A 58 -23.59 28.76 34.45
N ALA A 59 -24.68 29.00 35.21
CA ALA A 59 -25.98 29.42 34.74
C ALA A 59 -26.00 30.88 34.30
N VAL A 60 -26.54 31.15 33.11
CA VAL A 60 -27.27 32.43 32.87
C VAL A 60 -28.53 32.14 32.05
N ALA A 61 -29.62 32.67 32.60
CA ALA A 61 -30.98 32.50 32.12
C ALA A 61 -31.29 33.19 30.79
N GLY A 62 -32.10 32.50 29.98
CA GLY A 62 -33.17 33.16 29.22
C GLY A 62 -32.83 33.64 27.84
N GLN A 63 -33.18 32.81 26.84
CA GLN A 63 -33.98 33.25 25.69
C GLN A 63 -34.51 32.00 24.95
N ALA A 64 -35.83 32.03 24.68
CA ALA A 64 -36.57 30.93 24.07
C ALA A 64 -36.17 30.72 22.60
N ALA A 65 -35.93 29.46 22.24
CA ALA A 65 -35.81 29.03 20.86
C ALA A 65 -37.19 29.05 20.16
N PRO A 66 -37.25 29.38 18.86
CA PRO A 66 -38.50 29.33 18.10
C PRO A 66 -38.94 27.89 17.88
N SER A 67 -40.20 27.59 18.19
CA SER A 67 -40.85 26.33 17.98
C SER A 67 -40.88 25.96 16.48
N VAL A 68 -40.40 24.79 16.15
CA VAL A 68 -40.62 24.14 14.83
C VAL A 68 -42.12 23.82 14.75
N ALA A 69 -42.81 24.46 13.81
CA ALA A 69 -44.20 24.19 13.49
C ALA A 69 -44.33 22.77 12.93
N THR A 70 -45.01 21.91 13.67
CA THR A 70 -45.49 20.61 13.18
C THR A 70 -46.55 20.87 12.09
N ALA A 71 -46.30 20.34 10.89
CA ALA A 71 -47.28 20.33 9.82
C ALA A 71 -48.55 19.56 10.26
N PRO A 72 -49.74 20.05 9.93
CA PRO A 72 -50.99 19.37 10.33
C PRO A 72 -51.14 18.06 9.60
N ALA A 73 -51.43 16.99 10.34
CA ALA A 73 -51.83 15.72 9.79
C ALA A 73 -53.09 15.90 8.93
N MET A 74 -53.00 15.52 7.64
CA MET A 74 -54.15 15.48 6.76
C MET A 74 -55.09 14.38 7.24
N ALA A 75 -56.18 14.77 7.87
CA ALA A 75 -57.30 13.85 8.17
C ALA A 75 -58.00 13.50 6.87
N TYR A 76 -57.92 12.22 6.48
CA TYR A 76 -58.79 11.70 5.43
C TYR A 76 -60.25 11.74 5.94
N PRO A 77 -61.24 12.24 5.15
CA PRO A 77 -62.63 12.19 5.52
C PRO A 77 -63.10 10.72 5.53
N ILE A 78 -63.41 10.24 6.71
CA ILE A 78 -64.13 8.97 6.86
C ILE A 78 -65.52 9.17 6.28
N GLY A 79 -65.74 8.71 5.07
CA GLY A 79 -67.08 8.66 4.49
C GLY A 79 -67.98 7.80 5.40
N ARG A 80 -69.18 8.32 5.75
CA ARG A 80 -70.18 7.58 6.48
C ARG A 80 -70.52 6.31 5.66
N SER A 81 -70.16 5.17 6.16
CA SER A 81 -70.59 3.87 5.62
C SER A 81 -72.09 3.75 5.85
N ALA A 82 -72.81 3.39 4.81
CA ALA A 82 -74.21 2.94 4.91
C ALA A 82 -74.31 1.70 5.83
N PRO A 83 -75.39 1.50 6.55
CA PRO A 83 -75.55 0.35 7.42
C PRO A 83 -75.40 -0.94 6.61
N LEU A 84 -74.59 -1.86 7.09
CA LEU A 84 -74.42 -3.20 6.52
C LEU A 84 -75.73 -4.04 6.76
N ASP A 85 -76.15 -4.75 5.75
CA ASP A 85 -77.26 -5.68 5.81
C ASP A 85 -76.85 -6.81 6.78
N PRO A 86 -77.72 -7.10 7.83
CA PRO A 86 -77.40 -8.10 8.85
C PRO A 86 -77.26 -9.52 8.36
N ASP A 87 -77.69 -9.82 7.12
CA ASP A 87 -77.65 -11.20 6.54
C ASP A 87 -76.37 -11.45 5.68
N GLN A 88 -75.39 -10.53 5.62
CA GLN A 88 -74.17 -10.82 4.92
C GLN A 88 -73.13 -11.51 5.82
N HIS A 89 -72.82 -12.76 5.51
CA HIS A 89 -71.73 -13.50 6.15
C HIS A 89 -70.40 -12.77 6.01
N PRO A 90 -69.60 -12.59 7.09
CA PRO A 90 -68.26 -12.02 7.01
C PRO A 90 -67.37 -12.99 6.22
N GLY A 91 -66.93 -12.57 5.03
CA GLY A 91 -66.05 -13.35 4.13
C GLY A 91 -66.36 -13.23 2.64
N ASN A 92 -67.50 -12.68 2.25
CA ASN A 92 -67.84 -12.43 0.85
C ASN A 92 -67.85 -10.92 0.56
N ILE A 93 -66.70 -10.35 0.23
CA ILE A 93 -66.64 -8.99 -0.29
C ILE A 93 -67.04 -9.08 -1.77
N PRO A 94 -68.13 -8.36 -2.20
CA PRO A 94 -68.50 -8.35 -3.61
C PRO A 94 -67.33 -7.78 -4.45
N ASP A 95 -67.06 -8.40 -5.58
CA ASP A 95 -65.98 -7.96 -6.54
C ASP A 95 -66.08 -6.49 -6.98
N THR A 96 -67.23 -5.87 -6.80
CA THR A 96 -67.48 -4.46 -7.11
C THR A 96 -66.91 -3.48 -6.05
N LEU A 97 -66.48 -3.96 -4.87
CA LEU A 97 -65.91 -3.15 -3.79
C LEU A 97 -64.39 -3.27 -3.69
N LEU A 98 -63.78 -4.16 -4.42
CA LEU A 98 -62.31 -4.16 -4.53
C LEU A 98 -61.91 -2.99 -5.42
N PRO A 99 -61.06 -2.07 -4.94
CA PRO A 99 -60.50 -1.07 -5.82
C PRO A 99 -59.73 -1.81 -6.92
N ARG A 100 -60.21 -1.71 -8.16
CA ARG A 100 -59.42 -2.15 -9.31
C ARG A 100 -58.13 -1.33 -9.25
N SER A 101 -57.05 -1.96 -8.79
CA SER A 101 -55.72 -1.40 -8.93
C SER A 101 -55.54 -1.06 -10.42
N ALA A 102 -55.34 0.24 -10.71
CA ALA A 102 -54.95 0.62 -12.07
C ALA A 102 -53.72 -0.23 -12.44
N PRO A 103 -53.63 -0.73 -13.66
CA PRO A 103 -52.48 -1.52 -14.09
C PRO A 103 -51.23 -0.67 -13.79
N VAL A 104 -50.42 -1.19 -12.88
CA VAL A 104 -49.13 -0.58 -12.56
C VAL A 104 -48.34 -0.65 -13.86
N GLN A 105 -48.09 0.49 -14.48
CA GLN A 105 -47.25 0.52 -15.65
C GLN A 105 -45.85 -0.01 -15.26
N PRO A 106 -45.32 -0.97 -16.00
CA PRO A 106 -44.01 -1.55 -15.67
C PRO A 106 -42.97 -0.44 -15.68
N GLN A 107 -42.15 -0.37 -14.61
CA GLN A 107 -41.03 0.55 -14.54
C GLN A 107 -39.94 0.11 -15.50
N ILE A 108 -39.27 1.06 -16.13
CA ILE A 108 -38.13 0.80 -17.02
C ILE A 108 -36.85 0.97 -16.25
N ILE A 109 -36.01 -0.07 -16.28
CA ILE A 109 -34.72 -0.14 -15.60
C ILE A 109 -33.63 -0.09 -16.65
N ALA A 110 -32.72 0.90 -16.51
CA ALA A 110 -31.55 1.05 -17.38
C ALA A 110 -30.28 0.88 -16.56
N GLU A 111 -29.40 -0.04 -16.96
CA GLU A 111 -28.19 -0.43 -16.24
C GLU A 111 -26.98 -0.39 -17.17
N ILE A 112 -25.84 0.09 -16.64
CA ILE A 112 -24.55 0.06 -17.32
C ILE A 112 -23.70 -0.99 -16.62
N GLU A 113 -23.11 -1.91 -17.41
CA GLU A 113 -22.43 -3.12 -16.88
C GLU A 113 -21.25 -2.84 -15.96
N SER A 114 -20.61 -1.69 -16.07
CA SER A 114 -19.42 -1.36 -15.28
C SER A 114 -19.24 0.14 -15.07
N ASN A 115 -18.43 0.49 -14.09
CA ASN A 115 -18.04 1.87 -13.82
C ASN A 115 -16.86 2.29 -14.70
N ALA A 116 -16.82 3.55 -15.11
CA ALA A 116 -15.69 4.16 -15.81
C ALA A 116 -14.65 4.69 -14.82
N ARG A 117 -13.46 5.03 -15.34
CA ARG A 117 -12.43 5.77 -14.62
C ARG A 117 -11.92 6.92 -15.48
N VAL A 118 -11.68 8.08 -14.85
CA VAL A 118 -11.13 9.25 -15.52
C VAL A 118 -9.79 8.92 -16.20
N GLY A 119 -9.66 9.29 -17.48
CA GLY A 119 -8.43 9.12 -18.24
C GLY A 119 -8.14 7.71 -18.76
N GLU A 120 -8.97 6.72 -18.44
CA GLU A 120 -8.80 5.35 -18.93
C GLU A 120 -9.78 5.04 -20.08
N PRO A 121 -9.40 4.22 -21.07
CA PRO A 121 -10.32 3.71 -22.08
C PRO A 121 -11.45 2.94 -21.43
N PHE A 122 -12.68 3.28 -21.81
CA PHE A 122 -13.89 2.68 -21.25
C PHE A 122 -14.76 2.08 -22.34
N GLN A 123 -15.30 0.91 -22.08
CA GLN A 123 -16.32 0.28 -22.91
C GLN A 123 -17.26 -0.51 -22.00
N ALA A 124 -18.55 -0.20 -22.06
CA ALA A 124 -19.57 -0.91 -21.33
C ALA A 124 -20.87 -0.98 -22.11
N ARG A 125 -21.64 -2.02 -21.88
CA ARG A 125 -22.95 -2.22 -22.46
C ARG A 125 -23.99 -1.49 -21.65
N LEU A 126 -24.93 -0.80 -22.31
CA LEU A 126 -26.14 -0.25 -21.71
C LEU A 126 -27.27 -1.23 -21.98
N GLN A 127 -27.82 -1.78 -20.92
CA GLN A 127 -28.97 -2.69 -20.96
C GLN A 127 -30.21 -2.00 -20.41
N VAL A 128 -31.34 -2.18 -21.09
CA VAL A 128 -32.63 -1.64 -20.65
C VAL A 128 -33.66 -2.76 -20.64
N ARG A 129 -34.39 -2.85 -19.54
CA ARG A 129 -35.44 -3.85 -19.35
C ARG A 129 -36.67 -3.26 -18.64
N SER A 130 -37.81 -3.83 -18.86
CA SER A 130 -38.99 -3.56 -18.05
C SER A 130 -38.91 -4.29 -16.69
N SER A 131 -39.63 -3.82 -15.69
CA SER A 131 -39.65 -4.45 -14.35
C SER A 131 -40.22 -5.88 -14.33
N ASP A 132 -40.89 -6.30 -15.40
CA ASP A 132 -41.32 -7.69 -15.62
C ASP A 132 -40.26 -8.53 -16.35
N GLY A 133 -39.06 -7.98 -16.59
CA GLY A 133 -37.89 -8.68 -17.13
C GLY A 133 -37.77 -8.65 -18.65
N ARG A 134 -38.71 -8.03 -19.39
CA ARG A 134 -38.65 -7.96 -20.86
C ARG A 134 -37.52 -6.99 -21.30
N PRO A 135 -36.66 -7.39 -22.26
CA PRO A 135 -35.66 -6.49 -22.82
C PRO A 135 -36.31 -5.37 -23.62
N MET A 136 -35.79 -4.17 -23.51
CA MET A 136 -36.22 -2.99 -24.25
C MET A 136 -35.16 -2.59 -25.27
N GLN A 137 -35.56 -2.15 -26.45
CA GLN A 137 -34.66 -1.61 -27.44
C GLN A 137 -34.26 -0.17 -27.09
N VAL A 138 -32.98 0.11 -26.96
CA VAL A 138 -32.47 1.48 -26.77
C VAL A 138 -32.44 2.18 -28.11
N LEU A 139 -33.19 3.27 -28.24
CA LEU A 139 -33.24 4.13 -29.43
C LEU A 139 -32.18 5.24 -29.36
N ALA A 140 -31.99 5.81 -28.16
CA ALA A 140 -31.04 6.89 -27.95
C ALA A 140 -30.55 6.90 -26.48
N CYS A 141 -29.31 7.31 -26.26
CA CYS A 141 -28.76 7.64 -24.97
C CYS A 141 -28.09 9.01 -25.06
N GLU A 142 -28.55 9.95 -24.23
CA GLU A 142 -28.00 11.31 -24.19
C GLU A 142 -26.76 11.30 -23.30
N VAL A 143 -25.59 11.35 -23.93
CA VAL A 143 -24.29 11.42 -23.23
C VAL A 143 -23.75 12.84 -23.33
N PRO A 144 -23.52 13.54 -22.19
CA PRO A 144 -22.93 14.87 -22.22
C PRO A 144 -21.55 14.85 -22.89
N GLU A 145 -21.31 15.80 -23.82
CA GLU A 145 -20.03 15.91 -24.54
C GLU A 145 -18.84 16.04 -23.60
N ALA A 146 -19.00 16.80 -22.50
CA ALA A 146 -17.98 16.99 -21.47
C ALA A 146 -17.56 15.70 -20.76
N LEU A 147 -18.34 14.62 -20.87
CA LEU A 147 -18.01 13.33 -20.28
C LEU A 147 -16.93 12.57 -21.10
N GLY A 148 -16.72 12.93 -22.37
CA GLY A 148 -15.73 12.27 -23.25
C GLY A 148 -16.12 10.84 -23.69
N LEU A 149 -17.39 10.48 -23.54
CA LEU A 149 -17.94 9.19 -23.96
C LEU A 149 -18.95 9.36 -25.08
N THR A 150 -19.12 8.31 -25.86
CA THR A 150 -20.15 8.23 -26.92
C THR A 150 -20.96 6.96 -26.77
N TYR A 151 -22.24 7.02 -27.15
CA TYR A 151 -23.11 5.86 -27.22
C TYR A 151 -23.36 5.46 -28.67
N ALA A 152 -23.06 4.22 -29.00
CA ALA A 152 -23.36 3.65 -30.32
C ALA A 152 -23.63 2.14 -30.21
N ALA A 153 -24.62 1.65 -30.91
CA ALA A 153 -24.94 0.22 -31.02
C ALA A 153 -25.02 -0.54 -29.68
N GLY A 154 -25.59 0.07 -28.64
CA GLY A 154 -25.73 -0.55 -27.32
C GLY A 154 -24.50 -0.42 -26.41
N LEU A 155 -23.43 0.23 -26.87
CA LEU A 155 -22.18 0.41 -26.13
C LEU A 155 -21.92 1.89 -25.83
N LEU A 156 -21.46 2.14 -24.61
CA LEU A 156 -20.81 3.38 -24.20
C LEU A 156 -19.30 3.19 -24.36
N THR A 157 -18.65 4.05 -25.14
CA THR A 157 -17.22 3.94 -25.42
C THR A 157 -16.54 5.31 -25.38
N GLY A 158 -15.26 5.35 -25.02
CA GLY A 158 -14.46 6.58 -25.00
C GLY A 158 -13.48 6.63 -23.84
N ILE A 159 -13.07 7.85 -23.47
CA ILE A 159 -12.23 8.11 -22.29
C ILE A 159 -12.99 9.11 -21.42
N ALA A 160 -13.45 8.65 -20.24
CA ALA A 160 -14.21 9.50 -19.34
C ALA A 160 -13.34 10.63 -18.79
N GLN A 161 -13.83 11.88 -18.82
CA GLN A 161 -13.06 13.06 -18.41
C GLN A 161 -13.50 13.65 -17.07
N GLN A 162 -14.75 13.39 -16.66
CA GLN A 162 -15.31 13.98 -15.45
C GLN A 162 -15.67 12.90 -14.44
N PRO A 163 -15.09 12.94 -13.21
CA PRO A 163 -15.46 12.00 -12.14
C PRO A 163 -16.82 12.36 -11.56
N GLY A 164 -17.48 11.36 -10.98
CA GLY A 164 -18.76 11.53 -10.29
C GLY A 164 -19.85 10.60 -10.80
N GLU A 165 -21.07 10.84 -10.33
CA GLU A 165 -22.28 10.13 -10.74
C GLU A 165 -22.96 10.90 -11.89
N HIS A 166 -23.08 10.28 -13.04
CA HIS A 166 -23.69 10.87 -14.22
C HIS A 166 -24.98 10.13 -14.56
N ARG A 167 -26.07 10.89 -14.62
CA ARG A 167 -27.39 10.38 -14.97
C ARG A 167 -27.62 10.57 -16.47
N LEU A 168 -27.61 9.47 -17.23
CA LEU A 168 -27.79 9.48 -18.67
C LEU A 168 -29.25 9.26 -19.00
N ALA A 169 -29.85 10.16 -19.77
CA ALA A 169 -31.22 9.99 -20.26
C ALA A 169 -31.25 8.96 -21.40
N VAL A 170 -32.08 7.95 -21.25
CA VAL A 170 -32.20 6.84 -22.20
C VAL A 170 -33.61 6.83 -22.77
N THR A 171 -33.74 6.83 -24.10
CA THR A 171 -35.01 6.62 -24.80
C THR A 171 -35.04 5.19 -25.30
N CYS A 172 -36.10 4.47 -24.98
CA CYS A 172 -36.26 3.06 -25.34
C CYS A 172 -37.68 2.76 -25.83
N GLN A 173 -37.86 1.61 -26.47
CA GLN A 173 -39.12 1.14 -27.01
C GLN A 173 -39.24 -0.38 -26.86
N ASP A 174 -40.45 -0.89 -26.76
CA ASP A 174 -40.67 -2.31 -26.79
C ASP A 174 -40.35 -2.85 -28.20
N PRO A 175 -39.43 -3.80 -28.35
CA PRO A 175 -39.07 -4.35 -29.65
C PRO A 175 -40.20 -5.16 -30.30
N ASP A 176 -41.12 -5.69 -29.50
CA ASP A 176 -42.23 -6.52 -29.96
C ASP A 176 -43.45 -5.66 -30.38
N ASP A 177 -43.49 -4.37 -30.00
CA ASP A 177 -44.51 -3.39 -30.43
C ASP A 177 -43.89 -2.08 -30.90
N PRO A 178 -43.41 -2.02 -32.15
CA PRO A 178 -42.83 -0.79 -32.73
C PRO A 178 -43.81 0.39 -32.85
N GLY A 179 -45.12 0.14 -32.67
CA GLY A 179 -46.14 1.19 -32.63
C GLY A 179 -46.38 1.78 -31.24
N ALA A 180 -45.83 1.18 -30.19
CA ALA A 180 -45.97 1.67 -28.84
C ALA A 180 -45.20 2.99 -28.62
N PRO A 181 -45.70 3.87 -27.75
CA PRO A 181 -44.99 5.09 -27.42
C PRO A 181 -43.59 4.80 -26.81
N THR A 182 -42.63 5.62 -27.16
CA THR A 182 -41.28 5.52 -26.59
C THR A 182 -41.27 5.83 -25.08
N CYS A 183 -40.49 5.08 -24.33
CA CYS A 183 -40.32 5.25 -22.90
C CYS A 183 -39.00 5.97 -22.57
N ARG A 184 -38.97 6.69 -21.45
CA ARG A 184 -37.73 7.29 -20.93
C ARG A 184 -37.30 6.56 -19.66
N ALA A 185 -36.00 6.30 -19.57
CA ALA A 185 -35.33 5.76 -18.40
C ALA A 185 -34.08 6.61 -18.08
N THR A 186 -33.51 6.40 -16.92
CA THR A 186 -32.23 7.01 -16.52
C THR A 186 -31.25 5.92 -16.15
N ALA A 187 -30.13 5.87 -16.84
CA ALA A 187 -29.00 5.03 -16.47
C ALA A 187 -28.02 5.81 -15.60
N LEU A 188 -27.53 5.20 -14.54
CA LEU A 188 -26.50 5.77 -13.70
C LEU A 188 -25.13 5.25 -14.17
N LEU A 189 -24.26 6.15 -14.58
CA LEU A 189 -22.85 5.89 -14.84
C LEU A 189 -22.01 6.49 -13.70
N VAL A 190 -21.27 5.65 -12.99
CA VAL A 190 -20.28 6.11 -12.02
C VAL A 190 -18.93 6.19 -12.70
N VAL A 191 -18.33 7.38 -12.70
CA VAL A 191 -16.96 7.63 -13.16
C VAL A 191 -16.06 7.85 -11.96
N ASN A 192 -15.20 6.88 -11.67
CA ASN A 192 -14.25 6.97 -10.58
C ASN A 192 -13.17 8.01 -10.90
N ALA A 193 -12.82 8.85 -9.93
CA ALA A 193 -11.71 9.79 -10.07
C ALA A 193 -10.39 9.04 -10.33
N ASP A 194 -9.45 9.70 -11.02
CA ASP A 194 -8.08 9.20 -11.07
C ASP A 194 -7.50 9.22 -9.65
N PRO A 195 -7.09 8.06 -9.10
CA PRO A 195 -6.47 8.01 -7.78
C PRO A 195 -5.24 8.93 -7.65
N ARG A 196 -4.55 9.22 -8.75
CA ARG A 196 -3.38 10.11 -8.78
C ARG A 196 -3.74 11.54 -8.39
N ALA A 197 -4.92 12.01 -8.80
CA ALA A 197 -5.41 13.35 -8.51
C ALA A 197 -5.78 13.57 -7.03
N LEU A 198 -5.91 12.50 -6.25
CA LEU A 198 -6.22 12.58 -4.82
C LEU A 198 -4.97 12.85 -3.97
N TRP A 199 -3.77 12.59 -4.50
CA TRP A 199 -2.51 12.76 -3.80
C TRP A 199 -2.04 14.21 -3.87
N LYS A 200 -1.79 14.81 -2.70
CA LYS A 200 -1.16 16.12 -2.58
C LYS A 200 0.35 15.94 -2.54
N ASP A 201 1.08 16.92 -3.05
CA ASP A 201 2.53 17.02 -2.90
C ASP A 201 2.84 18.27 -2.07
N LEU A 202 2.77 18.11 -0.75
CA LEU A 202 3.06 19.17 0.21
C LEU A 202 4.57 19.18 0.49
N ALA A 203 5.16 20.35 0.61
CA ALA A 203 6.56 20.47 1.03
C ALA A 203 6.75 19.83 2.41
N SER A 204 7.86 19.11 2.61
CA SER A 204 8.19 18.53 3.91
C SER A 204 8.49 19.63 4.94
N ASP A 205 8.03 19.42 6.18
CA ASP A 205 8.29 20.32 7.28
C ASP A 205 9.77 20.29 7.66
N ARG A 206 10.49 21.36 7.34
CA ARG A 206 11.92 21.51 7.59
C ARG A 206 12.27 21.66 9.07
N ASP A 207 11.31 22.05 9.88
CA ASP A 207 11.47 22.20 11.34
C ASP A 207 11.17 20.89 12.08
N ALA A 208 10.68 19.87 11.37
CA ALA A 208 10.43 18.56 11.94
C ALA A 208 11.70 17.90 12.47
N THR A 209 11.62 17.29 13.64
CA THR A 209 12.75 16.58 14.26
C THR A 209 13.27 15.49 13.32
N GLY A 210 14.57 15.54 13.01
CA GLY A 210 15.21 14.60 12.11
C GLY A 210 14.90 14.83 10.63
N TRP A 211 14.45 16.04 10.26
CA TRP A 211 14.22 16.38 8.85
C TRP A 211 15.42 15.99 7.97
N LYS A 212 15.10 15.52 6.79
CA LYS A 212 16.04 15.24 5.69
C LYS A 212 15.40 15.61 4.36
N PRO A 213 16.21 15.88 3.31
CA PRO A 213 15.67 16.24 2.00
C PRO A 213 14.72 15.18 1.45
N ASP A 214 13.72 15.62 0.68
CA ASP A 214 12.74 14.75 0.04
C ASP A 214 13.36 13.77 -0.97
N THR A 215 14.54 14.13 -1.48
CA THR A 215 15.34 13.31 -2.38
C THR A 215 16.81 13.34 -1.95
N ALA A 216 17.50 12.23 -2.13
CA ALA A 216 18.94 12.13 -1.99
C ALA A 216 19.47 11.09 -2.97
N ALA A 217 20.53 11.43 -3.71
CA ALA A 217 21.21 10.47 -4.56
C ALA A 217 22.70 10.74 -4.59
N VAL A 218 23.46 9.71 -4.87
CA VAL A 218 24.90 9.77 -5.09
C VAL A 218 25.30 8.72 -6.12
N GLN A 219 26.13 9.12 -7.07
CA GLN A 219 26.82 8.22 -7.99
C GLN A 219 28.32 8.40 -7.81
N LEU A 220 29.07 7.32 -7.70
CA LEU A 220 30.52 7.36 -7.51
C LEU A 220 31.17 6.07 -8.05
N PRO A 221 32.48 6.13 -8.36
CA PRO A 221 33.26 4.93 -8.61
C PRO A 221 33.25 4.02 -7.37
N GLY A 222 32.93 2.76 -7.58
CA GLY A 222 33.13 1.70 -6.61
C GLY A 222 34.55 1.15 -6.66
N ALA A 223 34.85 0.21 -5.77
CA ALA A 223 36.10 -0.58 -5.87
C ALA A 223 36.03 -1.55 -7.03
N HIS A 224 37.22 -1.95 -7.57
CA HIS A 224 37.37 -2.97 -8.63
C HIS A 224 36.60 -2.65 -9.92
N ASP A 225 36.75 -1.41 -10.42
CA ASP A 225 36.10 -0.92 -11.67
C ASP A 225 34.57 -0.97 -11.66
N ARG A 226 33.95 -1.18 -10.49
CA ARG A 226 32.51 -1.10 -10.31
C ARG A 226 32.05 0.37 -10.23
N GLN A 227 30.79 0.57 -10.51
CA GLN A 227 30.09 1.83 -10.25
C GLN A 227 29.07 1.61 -9.13
N LEU A 228 28.85 2.61 -8.31
CA LEU A 228 27.89 2.60 -7.22
C LEU A 228 26.94 3.77 -7.34
N LEU A 229 25.64 3.50 -7.32
CA LEU A 229 24.58 4.50 -7.24
C LEU A 229 23.65 4.15 -6.08
N LEU A 230 23.35 5.17 -5.27
CA LEU A 230 22.29 5.10 -4.26
C LEU A 230 21.33 6.26 -4.50
N ALA A 231 20.04 5.97 -4.47
CA ALA A 231 19.01 6.98 -4.63
C ALA A 231 17.85 6.68 -3.67
N SER A 232 17.34 7.73 -3.04
CA SER A 232 16.21 7.64 -2.12
C SER A 232 15.28 8.82 -2.35
N ARG A 233 14.00 8.55 -2.43
CA ARG A 233 12.95 9.52 -2.70
C ARG A 233 11.79 9.35 -1.75
N ARG A 234 11.28 10.47 -1.25
CA ARG A 234 10.06 10.54 -0.43
C ARG A 234 8.86 9.97 -1.18
N GLY A 235 8.12 9.10 -0.52
CA GLY A 235 6.89 8.51 -1.01
C GLY A 235 5.70 9.48 -1.04
N ARG A 236 4.67 9.09 -1.78
CA ARG A 236 3.44 9.90 -1.88
C ARG A 236 2.66 9.96 -0.58
N SER A 237 2.71 8.91 0.25
CA SER A 237 2.10 8.89 1.58
C SER A 237 2.64 10.03 2.44
N HIS A 238 3.94 10.18 2.52
CA HIS A 238 4.61 11.26 3.25
C HIS A 238 4.37 12.63 2.58
N ALA A 239 4.44 12.69 1.25
CA ALA A 239 4.18 13.92 0.51
C ALA A 239 2.75 14.44 0.71
N HIS A 240 1.77 13.54 0.83
CA HIS A 240 0.37 13.89 1.03
C HIS A 240 0.08 14.65 2.32
N ILE A 241 0.85 14.37 3.38
CA ILE A 241 0.72 15.00 4.69
C ILE A 241 1.86 15.98 5.03
N GLY A 242 2.79 16.22 4.10
CA GLY A 242 3.94 17.10 4.33
C GLY A 242 4.99 16.52 5.28
N ALA A 243 4.99 15.19 5.49
CA ALA A 243 6.03 14.52 6.27
C ALA A 243 7.33 14.41 5.48
N THR A 244 8.44 14.17 6.19
CA THR A 244 9.75 13.92 5.58
C THR A 244 9.87 12.45 5.20
N ARG A 245 10.85 12.14 4.37
CA ARG A 245 11.26 10.78 4.02
C ARG A 245 11.76 10.04 5.26
N ASP A 246 11.31 8.81 5.47
CA ASP A 246 11.71 7.94 6.57
C ASP A 246 12.84 6.96 6.19
N ASP A 247 12.98 6.61 4.91
CA ASP A 247 14.09 5.82 4.37
C ASP A 247 15.44 6.54 4.47
N ASP A 248 16.53 5.75 4.60
CA ASP A 248 17.90 6.24 4.46
C ASP A 248 18.83 5.19 3.86
N TYR A 249 20.03 5.64 3.47
CA TYR A 249 21.11 4.79 3.00
C TYR A 249 22.46 5.30 3.49
N ALA A 250 23.44 4.40 3.49
CA ALA A 250 24.85 4.75 3.71
C ALA A 250 25.74 3.87 2.85
N TRP A 251 26.97 4.33 2.62
CA TRP A 251 27.94 3.63 1.81
C TRP A 251 29.36 3.97 2.24
N CYS A 252 30.27 3.08 1.92
CA CYS A 252 31.72 3.33 2.02
C CYS A 252 32.44 2.53 0.93
N VAL A 253 33.35 3.18 0.22
CA VAL A 253 34.30 2.54 -0.69
C VAL A 253 35.67 2.66 -0.12
N THR A 254 36.32 1.55 0.21
CA THR A 254 37.68 1.57 0.79
C THR A 254 38.73 1.48 -0.32
N ALA A 255 39.63 2.46 -0.40
CA ALA A 255 40.64 2.49 -1.44
C ALA A 255 41.77 1.46 -1.20
N ALA A 256 42.04 1.14 0.06
CA ALA A 256 43.20 0.28 0.41
C ALA A 256 42.91 -1.21 0.19
N ASP A 257 41.68 -1.65 0.49
CA ASP A 257 41.30 -3.07 0.49
C ASP A 257 40.23 -3.41 -0.57
N GLY A 258 39.80 -2.40 -1.32
CA GLY A 258 38.84 -2.59 -2.42
C GLY A 258 37.47 -3.11 -1.99
N TRP A 259 36.92 -2.61 -0.86
CA TRP A 259 35.58 -2.96 -0.40
C TRP A 259 34.53 -1.95 -0.81
N ASN A 260 33.39 -2.44 -1.28
CA ASN A 260 32.15 -1.68 -1.43
C ASN A 260 31.22 -2.09 -0.28
N LEU A 261 30.89 -1.15 0.59
CA LEU A 261 29.93 -1.33 1.68
C LEU A 261 28.69 -0.51 1.40
N ILE A 262 27.52 -1.12 1.51
CA ILE A 262 26.24 -0.53 1.16
C ILE A 262 25.24 -0.89 2.23
N ALA A 263 24.52 0.10 2.77
CA ALA A 263 23.38 -0.11 3.64
C ALA A 263 22.16 0.68 3.15
N VAL A 264 20.99 0.05 3.23
CA VAL A 264 19.68 0.65 2.98
C VAL A 264 18.81 0.33 4.19
N ALA A 265 18.05 1.30 4.67
CA ALA A 265 17.19 1.17 5.83
C ALA A 265 15.87 1.90 5.60
N ASP A 266 14.77 1.19 5.80
CA ASP A 266 13.42 1.70 5.77
C ASP A 266 12.97 2.04 7.18
N GLY A 267 12.51 3.25 7.40
CA GLY A 267 11.99 3.69 8.69
C GLY A 267 10.51 3.41 8.82
N ALA A 268 10.13 2.61 9.83
CA ALA A 268 8.74 2.21 10.06
C ALA A 268 7.79 3.43 10.11
N GLY A 269 6.84 3.50 9.18
CA GLY A 269 5.89 4.62 9.09
C GLY A 269 5.02 4.82 10.34
N SER A 270 4.90 3.79 11.20
CA SER A 270 4.21 3.86 12.49
C SER A 270 5.09 4.39 13.63
N ALA A 271 6.42 4.49 13.44
CA ALA A 271 7.35 4.92 14.49
C ALA A 271 7.64 6.42 14.40
N ARG A 272 7.51 7.10 15.53
CA ARG A 272 7.57 8.58 15.61
C ARG A 272 8.89 9.17 15.11
N HIS A 273 9.99 8.45 15.25
CA HIS A 273 11.35 8.88 14.94
C HIS A 273 12.06 7.91 13.98
N SER A 274 11.32 7.16 13.19
CA SER A 274 11.81 6.18 12.21
C SER A 274 12.88 6.72 11.29
N ARG A 275 12.71 7.97 10.80
CA ARG A 275 13.68 8.69 9.95
C ARG A 275 15.04 8.92 10.60
N ILE A 276 15.08 8.98 11.93
CA ILE A 276 16.32 9.05 12.70
C ILE A 276 16.88 7.64 12.88
N GLY A 277 16.02 6.68 13.13
CA GLY A 277 16.37 5.26 13.24
C GLY A 277 17.04 4.71 11.99
N SER A 278 16.44 4.92 10.81
CA SER A 278 16.98 4.48 9.53
C SER A 278 18.36 5.09 9.24
N ARG A 279 18.52 6.40 9.51
CA ARG A 279 19.81 7.09 9.36
C ARG A 279 20.87 6.50 10.28
N ILE A 280 20.55 6.28 11.56
CA ILE A 280 21.49 5.69 12.54
C ILE A 280 21.82 4.26 12.12
N ALA A 281 20.84 3.46 11.74
CA ALA A 281 21.04 2.08 11.35
C ALA A 281 22.00 1.98 10.16
N ALA A 282 21.71 2.65 9.06
CA ALA A 282 22.54 2.61 7.86
C ALA A 282 23.97 3.14 8.12
N ALA A 283 24.10 4.33 8.72
CA ALA A 283 25.40 4.95 8.95
C ALA A 283 26.27 4.14 9.91
N THR A 284 25.69 3.67 11.03
CA THR A 284 26.47 2.88 12.02
C THR A 284 26.85 1.53 11.44
N ALA A 285 25.95 0.86 10.71
CA ALA A 285 26.25 -0.44 10.13
C ALA A 285 27.40 -0.37 9.13
N VAL A 286 27.41 0.62 8.23
CA VAL A 286 28.51 0.81 7.27
C VAL A 286 29.83 1.13 7.97
N GLU A 287 29.84 2.05 8.94
CA GLU A 287 31.05 2.43 9.65
C GLU A 287 31.64 1.29 10.47
N VAL A 288 30.81 0.54 11.19
CA VAL A 288 31.28 -0.62 11.97
C VAL A 288 31.76 -1.74 11.06
N ALA A 289 31.04 -2.02 9.97
CA ALA A 289 31.51 -3.00 8.97
C ALA A 289 32.88 -2.61 8.38
N ARG A 290 33.06 -1.32 8.04
CA ARG A 290 34.35 -0.79 7.57
C ARG A 290 35.46 -1.01 8.60
N GLN A 291 35.24 -0.66 9.87
CA GLN A 291 36.20 -0.87 10.93
C GLN A 291 36.56 -2.36 11.09
N ARG A 292 35.55 -3.24 11.09
CA ARG A 292 35.75 -4.69 11.23
C ARG A 292 36.52 -5.32 10.07
N LEU A 293 36.40 -4.77 8.86
CA LEU A 293 37.18 -5.22 7.70
C LEU A 293 38.62 -4.75 7.73
N LEU A 294 38.89 -3.58 8.31
CA LEU A 294 40.23 -2.99 8.37
C LEU A 294 41.04 -3.43 9.59
N ASP A 295 40.35 -3.80 10.67
CA ASP A 295 41.01 -4.19 11.92
C ASP A 295 41.63 -5.59 11.85
N ASP A 296 42.80 -5.76 12.44
CA ASP A 296 43.44 -7.07 12.66
C ASP A 296 42.76 -7.84 13.79
N GLN A 297 41.51 -8.20 13.57
CA GLN A 297 40.76 -9.00 14.55
C GLN A 297 41.18 -10.47 14.50
N PRO A 298 41.30 -11.17 15.65
CA PRO A 298 41.56 -12.59 15.66
C PRO A 298 40.33 -13.35 15.13
N GLY A 299 40.56 -14.30 14.23
CA GLY A 299 39.52 -15.17 13.69
C GLY A 299 39.42 -15.12 12.17
N PRO A 300 38.45 -15.84 11.59
CA PRO A 300 38.28 -15.89 10.14
C PRO A 300 37.87 -14.52 9.62
N ARG A 301 38.56 -14.05 8.58
CA ARG A 301 38.27 -12.81 7.84
C ARG A 301 37.55 -13.13 6.54
N LEU A 302 36.63 -12.26 6.12
CA LEU A 302 35.89 -12.46 4.87
C LEU A 302 36.83 -12.57 3.66
N GLN A 303 37.85 -11.72 3.58
CA GLN A 303 38.81 -11.74 2.49
C GLN A 303 39.68 -13.01 2.44
N ASP A 304 40.01 -13.59 3.58
CA ASP A 304 40.83 -14.81 3.67
C ASP A 304 40.07 -16.04 3.22
N LEU A 305 38.74 -15.98 3.20
CA LEU A 305 37.85 -17.06 2.83
C LEU A 305 37.36 -16.97 1.39
N ALA A 306 37.83 -15.97 0.65
CA ALA A 306 37.53 -15.81 -0.77
C ALA A 306 38.31 -16.79 -1.64
N THR A 307 38.21 -18.08 -1.34
CA THR A 307 38.79 -19.18 -2.10
C THR A 307 37.70 -20.19 -2.46
N ALA A 308 37.88 -20.85 -3.59
CA ALA A 308 36.94 -21.88 -4.09
C ALA A 308 36.75 -23.06 -3.11
N ASN A 309 37.65 -23.24 -2.15
CA ASN A 309 37.64 -24.31 -1.17
C ASN A 309 37.40 -23.84 0.27
N ALA A 310 36.92 -22.59 0.45
CA ALA A 310 36.60 -22.08 1.80
C ALA A 310 35.48 -22.92 2.43
N ASP A 311 35.64 -23.22 3.72
CA ASP A 311 34.57 -23.84 4.51
C ASP A 311 33.40 -22.86 4.62
N PRO A 312 32.18 -23.22 4.14
CA PRO A 312 31.01 -22.35 4.22
C PRO A 312 30.67 -21.92 5.66
N GLY A 313 30.96 -22.77 6.65
CA GLY A 313 30.74 -22.44 8.07
C GLY A 313 31.67 -21.30 8.51
N GLN A 314 32.94 -21.35 8.16
CA GLN A 314 33.90 -20.28 8.47
C GLN A 314 33.57 -18.99 7.75
N ALA A 315 33.10 -19.05 6.49
CA ALA A 315 32.66 -17.87 5.74
C ALA A 315 31.47 -17.16 6.44
N ARG A 316 30.52 -17.95 6.94
CA ARG A 316 29.37 -17.40 7.69
C ARG A 316 29.77 -16.82 9.04
N ILE A 317 30.73 -17.45 9.75
CA ILE A 317 31.28 -16.89 11.00
C ILE A 317 31.98 -15.55 10.72
N ALA A 318 32.78 -15.46 9.67
CA ALA A 318 33.44 -14.22 9.27
C ALA A 318 32.43 -13.12 8.93
N ALA A 319 31.38 -13.44 8.18
CA ALA A 319 30.29 -12.52 7.86
C ALA A 319 29.54 -12.08 9.14
N TYR A 320 29.32 -12.99 10.08
CA TYR A 320 28.71 -12.64 11.38
C TYR A 320 29.59 -11.66 12.17
N ASN A 321 30.89 -11.93 12.26
CA ASN A 321 31.84 -11.07 12.97
C ASN A 321 31.96 -9.67 12.36
N THR A 322 31.64 -9.53 11.07
CA THR A 322 31.69 -8.27 10.33
C THR A 322 30.31 -7.62 10.26
N LEU A 323 29.37 -8.21 9.51
CA LEU A 323 28.07 -7.62 9.19
C LEU A 323 27.06 -7.81 10.34
N GLY A 324 27.04 -8.98 10.98
CA GLY A 324 26.19 -9.23 12.14
C GLY A 324 26.57 -8.32 13.32
N ALA A 325 27.89 -8.16 13.57
CA ALA A 325 28.36 -7.21 14.58
C ALA A 325 28.00 -5.76 14.23
N ALA A 326 28.07 -5.37 12.96
CA ALA A 326 27.68 -4.06 12.49
C ALA A 326 26.18 -3.77 12.74
N ALA A 327 25.31 -4.73 12.43
CA ALA A 327 23.87 -4.65 12.70
C ALA A 327 23.58 -4.57 14.21
N PHE A 328 24.32 -5.32 15.03
CA PHE A 328 24.18 -5.26 16.48
C PHE A 328 24.58 -3.91 17.07
N GLU A 329 25.69 -3.34 16.61
CA GLU A 329 26.12 -2.00 17.05
C GLU A 329 25.16 -0.91 16.55
N ALA A 330 24.56 -1.06 15.36
CA ALA A 330 23.50 -0.18 14.88
C ALA A 330 22.27 -0.23 15.81
N THR A 331 21.86 -1.41 16.27
CA THR A 331 20.78 -1.57 17.26
C THR A 331 21.12 -0.82 18.57
N LYS A 332 22.33 -0.97 19.08
CA LYS A 332 22.78 -0.26 20.29
C LYS A 332 22.79 1.26 20.10
N ALA A 333 23.20 1.72 18.92
CA ALA A 333 23.21 3.16 18.62
C ALA A 333 21.79 3.75 18.61
N ILE A 334 20.80 3.01 18.08
CA ILE A 334 19.39 3.38 18.14
C ILE A 334 18.89 3.43 19.60
N GLU A 335 19.21 2.41 20.41
CA GLU A 335 18.84 2.37 21.82
C GLU A 335 19.45 3.54 22.61
N ALA A 336 20.74 3.81 22.40
CA ALA A 336 21.42 4.94 23.03
C ALA A 336 20.79 6.28 22.64
N LYS A 337 20.40 6.44 21.38
CA LYS A 337 19.68 7.63 20.90
C LYS A 337 18.32 7.79 21.55
N ALA A 338 17.53 6.71 21.62
CA ALA A 338 16.25 6.70 22.29
C ALA A 338 16.36 7.09 23.75
N GLN A 339 17.29 6.47 24.48
CA GLN A 339 17.57 6.77 25.90
C GLN A 339 17.97 8.23 26.10
N ALA A 340 18.87 8.75 25.25
CA ALA A 340 19.34 10.15 25.35
C ALA A 340 18.21 11.18 25.12
N GLN A 341 17.15 10.79 24.44
CA GLN A 341 15.97 11.63 24.19
C GLN A 341 14.79 11.32 25.12
N GLY A 342 14.94 10.39 26.06
CA GLY A 342 13.87 9.97 26.99
C GLY A 342 12.73 9.21 26.31
N GLY A 343 12.99 8.63 25.13
CA GLY A 343 12.05 7.81 24.34
C GLY A 343 12.37 6.32 24.42
N GLU A 344 11.62 5.54 23.66
CA GLU A 344 11.80 4.09 23.56
C GLU A 344 12.42 3.69 22.22
N PRO A 345 13.20 2.59 22.14
CA PRO A 345 13.80 2.12 20.88
C PRO A 345 12.77 1.88 19.77
N ARG A 346 11.56 1.43 20.10
CA ARG A 346 10.47 1.21 19.13
C ARG A 346 10.03 2.50 18.41
N ASP A 347 10.24 3.68 19.02
CA ASP A 347 9.94 4.96 18.37
C ASP A 347 10.90 5.27 17.21
N TYR A 348 11.99 4.51 17.10
CA TYR A 348 13.04 4.61 16.08
C TYR A 348 13.08 3.35 15.20
N ALA A 349 12.00 2.56 15.17
CA ALA A 349 11.95 1.30 14.44
C ALA A 349 12.31 1.49 12.96
N THR A 350 13.15 0.59 12.46
CA THR A 350 13.67 0.61 11.09
C THR A 350 14.07 -0.80 10.64
N THR A 351 14.11 -1.04 9.35
CA THR A 351 14.74 -2.20 8.73
C THR A 351 16.24 -1.97 8.56
N LEU A 352 16.98 -2.98 8.12
CA LEU A 352 18.39 -2.85 7.70
C LEU A 352 18.74 -3.90 6.64
N LEU A 353 19.14 -3.45 5.47
CA LEU A 353 19.77 -4.24 4.43
C LEU A 353 21.24 -3.81 4.34
N LEU A 354 22.16 -4.74 4.52
CA LEU A 354 23.60 -4.47 4.54
C LEU A 354 24.34 -5.43 3.60
N ALA A 355 25.20 -4.90 2.73
CA ALA A 355 26.04 -5.67 1.83
C ALA A 355 27.50 -5.21 1.87
N ALA A 356 28.40 -6.17 1.75
CA ALA A 356 29.83 -5.97 1.51
C ALA A 356 30.24 -6.72 0.26
N HIS A 357 30.98 -6.06 -0.64
CA HIS A 357 31.51 -6.64 -1.86
C HIS A 357 32.99 -6.33 -2.01
N THR A 358 33.76 -7.31 -2.47
CA THR A 358 35.14 -7.13 -2.96
C THR A 358 35.41 -8.11 -4.08
N HIS A 359 36.37 -7.77 -4.95
CA HIS A 359 36.88 -8.69 -5.96
C HIS A 359 38.16 -9.39 -5.46
N THR A 360 38.28 -10.68 -5.76
CA THR A 360 39.43 -11.50 -5.40
C THR A 360 39.89 -12.30 -6.61
N PRO A 361 41.10 -12.91 -6.59
CA PRO A 361 41.53 -13.79 -7.69
C PRO A 361 40.59 -14.96 -7.95
N ALA A 362 39.75 -15.35 -6.99
CA ALA A 362 38.78 -16.44 -7.13
C ALA A 362 37.41 -15.96 -7.65
N GLY A 363 37.17 -14.66 -7.72
CA GLY A 363 35.93 -14.04 -8.16
C GLY A 363 35.46 -12.94 -7.22
N ASP A 364 34.23 -12.49 -7.43
CA ASP A 364 33.57 -11.49 -6.61
C ASP A 364 33.01 -12.13 -5.33
N LEU A 365 33.45 -11.65 -4.18
CA LEU A 365 32.93 -12.04 -2.86
C LEU A 365 31.85 -11.06 -2.46
N VAL A 366 30.66 -11.55 -2.21
CA VAL A 366 29.52 -10.78 -1.71
C VAL A 366 29.06 -11.38 -0.38
N ALA A 367 28.96 -10.55 0.66
CA ALA A 367 28.39 -10.91 1.94
C ALA A 367 27.23 -9.98 2.27
N THR A 368 26.14 -10.49 2.81
CA THR A 368 24.94 -9.70 3.16
C THR A 368 24.40 -10.06 4.51
N TYR A 369 23.77 -9.08 5.15
CA TYR A 369 22.94 -9.24 6.34
C TYR A 369 21.66 -8.42 6.16
N TRP A 370 20.50 -8.98 6.52
CA TRP A 370 19.25 -8.24 6.38
C TRP A 370 18.29 -8.46 7.53
N VAL A 371 17.50 -7.44 7.81
CA VAL A 371 16.33 -7.44 8.70
C VAL A 371 15.27 -6.57 8.05
N GLY A 372 14.09 -7.11 7.79
CA GLY A 372 12.96 -6.39 7.22
C GLY A 372 12.43 -6.99 5.94
N ASP A 373 11.58 -6.25 5.25
CA ASP A 373 10.80 -6.66 4.08
C ASP A 373 11.33 -6.15 2.74
N GLY A 374 12.43 -5.39 2.74
CA GLY A 374 13.14 -5.07 1.52
C GLY A 374 13.87 -6.26 0.90
N ALA A 375 14.51 -6.07 -0.26
CA ALA A 375 15.19 -7.12 -1.00
C ALA A 375 16.68 -6.83 -1.24
N ILE A 376 17.51 -7.89 -1.17
CA ILE A 376 18.90 -7.88 -1.65
C ILE A 376 19.03 -8.95 -2.72
N ALA A 377 19.49 -8.56 -3.90
CA ALA A 377 19.62 -9.48 -5.04
C ALA A 377 20.95 -9.31 -5.76
N LEU A 378 21.51 -10.44 -6.16
CA LEU A 378 22.63 -10.51 -7.09
C LEU A 378 22.07 -10.92 -8.45
N TYR A 379 22.08 -10.01 -9.40
CA TYR A 379 21.55 -10.21 -10.74
C TYR A 379 22.69 -10.44 -11.74
N SER A 380 22.54 -11.43 -12.61
CA SER A 380 23.46 -11.72 -13.69
C SER A 380 22.72 -11.91 -15.01
N THR A 381 23.06 -11.10 -16.01
CA THR A 381 22.52 -11.27 -17.36
C THR A 381 22.88 -12.64 -17.90
N GLY A 382 21.87 -13.45 -18.25
CA GLY A 382 22.07 -14.82 -18.74
C GLY A 382 22.07 -15.90 -17.65
N HIS A 383 22.29 -15.57 -16.37
CA HIS A 383 22.23 -16.53 -15.25
C HIS A 383 21.06 -16.29 -14.30
N GLY A 384 20.39 -15.13 -14.41
CA GLY A 384 19.22 -14.80 -13.63
C GLY A 384 19.54 -14.12 -12.31
N VAL A 385 18.72 -14.34 -11.29
CA VAL A 385 18.81 -13.70 -9.98
C VAL A 385 19.10 -14.72 -8.88
N GLU A 386 19.94 -14.32 -7.94
CA GLU A 386 20.12 -14.95 -6.64
C GLU A 386 19.72 -13.96 -5.54
N LEU A 387 18.72 -14.32 -4.71
CA LEU A 387 18.30 -13.50 -3.60
C LEU A 387 19.25 -13.71 -2.42
N LEU A 388 19.83 -12.62 -1.93
CA LEU A 388 20.77 -12.60 -0.80
C LEU A 388 20.13 -12.00 0.46
N GLY A 389 18.90 -11.55 0.38
CA GLY A 389 18.03 -11.12 1.46
C GLY A 389 16.60 -11.17 0.98
N MET A 390 15.75 -11.83 1.73
CA MET A 390 14.34 -12.00 1.38
C MET A 390 13.46 -11.25 2.37
N PRO A 391 12.32 -10.71 1.88
CA PRO A 391 11.35 -10.08 2.77
C PRO A 391 11.00 -10.98 3.95
N GLU A 392 11.10 -10.43 5.18
CA GLU A 392 10.70 -11.08 6.41
C GLU A 392 9.41 -10.47 6.92
N GLY A 393 8.34 -11.27 6.95
CA GLY A 393 7.16 -10.95 7.73
C GLY A 393 7.48 -11.06 9.23
N GLY A 394 6.85 -10.22 10.06
CA GLY A 394 6.87 -10.35 11.51
C GLY A 394 6.10 -11.59 11.99
N ASP A 395 5.78 -11.65 13.29
CA ASP A 395 5.06 -12.77 13.92
C ASP A 395 3.66 -13.01 13.34
N TYR A 396 3.12 -12.04 12.60
CA TYR A 396 1.85 -12.11 11.88
C TYR A 396 2.04 -11.77 10.40
N ALA A 397 1.27 -12.41 9.53
CA ALA A 397 1.27 -12.14 8.10
C ALA A 397 1.03 -10.64 7.81
N GLY A 398 1.95 -10.01 7.09
CA GLY A 398 1.90 -8.58 6.77
C GLY A 398 2.51 -7.64 7.81
N GLN A 399 3.24 -8.18 8.80
CA GLN A 399 3.99 -7.39 9.76
C GLN A 399 5.48 -7.42 9.42
N THR A 400 6.08 -6.25 9.23
CA THR A 400 7.53 -6.09 8.99
C THR A 400 8.34 -6.42 10.24
N ARG A 401 9.48 -7.11 10.08
CA ARG A 401 10.47 -7.29 11.13
C ARG A 401 11.41 -6.09 11.17
N PHE A 402 11.53 -5.45 12.33
CA PHE A 402 12.44 -4.33 12.53
C PHE A 402 13.73 -4.73 13.26
N LEU A 403 14.76 -3.91 13.09
CA LEU A 403 16.05 -4.07 13.74
C LEU A 403 15.94 -3.76 15.24
N ASP A 404 15.96 -4.78 16.07
CA ASP A 404 15.93 -4.69 17.54
C ASP A 404 16.75 -5.81 18.20
N ARG A 405 16.82 -5.82 19.54
CA ARG A 405 17.56 -6.84 20.30
C ARG A 405 17.06 -8.27 20.05
N SER A 406 15.79 -8.44 19.76
CA SER A 406 15.22 -9.78 19.58
C SER A 406 15.74 -10.47 18.32
N VAL A 407 16.19 -9.71 17.31
CA VAL A 407 16.85 -10.24 16.11
C VAL A 407 18.12 -11.03 16.44
N PHE A 408 18.76 -10.73 17.58
CA PHE A 408 20.01 -11.34 18.03
C PHE A 408 19.81 -12.34 19.17
N ALA A 409 18.57 -12.66 19.55
CA ALA A 409 18.28 -13.56 20.67
C ALA A 409 18.53 -15.03 20.35
N ASP A 410 18.47 -15.41 19.06
CA ASP A 410 18.64 -16.78 18.59
C ASP A 410 19.74 -16.83 17.51
N GLY A 411 20.78 -17.63 17.81
CA GLY A 411 21.93 -17.79 16.91
C GLY A 411 21.56 -18.37 15.54
N ASP A 412 20.61 -19.29 15.46
CA ASP A 412 20.16 -19.87 14.20
C ASP A 412 19.42 -18.82 13.33
N GLN A 413 18.63 -17.96 13.94
CA GLN A 413 17.98 -16.86 13.23
C GLN A 413 18.97 -15.83 12.72
N ILE A 414 20.00 -15.48 13.52
CA ILE A 414 21.07 -14.60 13.08
C ILE A 414 21.75 -15.17 11.83
N MET A 415 22.12 -16.46 11.90
CA MET A 415 22.83 -17.12 10.82
C MET A 415 21.99 -17.28 9.54
N ARG A 416 20.68 -17.30 9.62
CA ARG A 416 19.76 -17.30 8.46
C ARG A 416 19.74 -15.96 7.71
N ARG A 417 20.02 -14.86 8.41
CA ARG A 417 20.09 -13.50 7.85
C ARG A 417 21.42 -13.17 7.20
N LEU A 418 22.34 -14.11 7.19
CA LEU A 418 23.66 -13.96 6.60
C LEU A 418 23.77 -14.79 5.33
N ASN A 419 24.16 -14.16 4.24
CA ASN A 419 24.58 -14.81 3.02
C ASN A 419 26.02 -14.44 2.70
N VAL A 420 26.78 -15.42 2.20
CA VAL A 420 28.11 -15.23 1.64
C VAL A 420 28.16 -15.97 0.31
N ARG A 421 28.57 -15.29 -0.75
CA ARG A 421 28.71 -15.83 -2.09
C ARG A 421 30.05 -15.46 -2.68
N LEU A 422 30.66 -16.43 -3.33
CA LEU A 422 31.78 -16.23 -4.21
C LEU A 422 31.33 -16.57 -5.62
N VAL A 423 31.23 -15.58 -6.48
CA VAL A 423 30.74 -15.71 -7.85
C VAL A 423 31.82 -15.29 -8.82
N LYS A 424 31.83 -15.86 -10.03
CA LYS A 424 32.82 -15.49 -11.03
C LYS A 424 32.62 -14.09 -11.55
N GLU A 425 31.35 -13.74 -11.75
CA GLU A 425 30.91 -12.45 -12.24
C GLU A 425 29.44 -12.21 -11.90
N PHE A 426 29.02 -10.97 -11.82
CA PHE A 426 27.64 -10.56 -11.73
C PHE A 426 27.42 -9.25 -12.50
N THR A 427 26.19 -9.00 -12.92
CA THR A 427 25.81 -7.77 -13.60
C THR A 427 25.57 -6.64 -12.59
N ALA A 428 24.79 -6.89 -11.54
CA ALA A 428 24.47 -5.92 -10.51
C ALA A 428 24.17 -6.57 -9.17
N LEU A 429 24.60 -5.91 -8.08
CA LEU A 429 24.11 -6.13 -6.72
C LEU A 429 23.12 -5.01 -6.38
N LEU A 430 21.88 -5.38 -6.06
CA LEU A 430 20.79 -4.45 -5.79
C LEU A 430 20.31 -4.62 -4.35
N LEU A 431 20.14 -3.49 -3.67
CA LEU A 431 19.45 -3.40 -2.38
C LEU A 431 18.30 -2.42 -2.53
N MET A 432 17.11 -2.78 -2.07
CA MET A 432 15.93 -1.91 -2.20
C MET A 432 14.97 -2.05 -1.04
N THR A 433 14.34 -0.94 -0.64
CA THR A 433 13.23 -0.94 0.30
C THR A 433 11.94 -1.46 -0.35
N ASP A 434 10.92 -1.80 0.44
CA ASP A 434 9.64 -2.31 -0.01
C ASP A 434 8.91 -1.35 -0.97
N GLY A 435 9.08 -0.02 -0.80
CA GLY A 435 8.58 0.98 -1.74
C GLY A 435 9.08 0.81 -3.18
N VAL A 436 10.19 0.05 -3.38
CA VAL A 436 10.67 -0.34 -4.71
C VAL A 436 10.35 -1.81 -5.00
N SER A 437 10.63 -2.73 -4.04
CA SER A 437 10.48 -4.17 -4.31
C SER A 437 9.02 -4.58 -4.51
N ASP A 438 8.08 -4.11 -3.69
CA ASP A 438 6.68 -4.54 -3.76
C ASP A 438 5.97 -4.17 -5.07
N PRO A 439 6.16 -2.94 -5.61
CA PRO A 439 5.62 -2.61 -6.93
C PRO A 439 6.13 -3.48 -8.08
N TRP A 440 7.40 -3.87 -8.01
CA TRP A 440 8.05 -4.67 -9.04
C TRP A 440 7.85 -6.17 -8.87
N PHE A 441 7.73 -6.62 -7.63
CA PHE A 441 7.62 -8.02 -7.25
C PHE A 441 6.43 -8.22 -6.30
N PRO A 442 5.19 -8.22 -6.81
CA PRO A 442 3.98 -8.24 -5.98
C PRO A 442 3.77 -9.55 -5.20
N SER A 443 4.71 -10.48 -5.29
CA SER A 443 4.69 -11.73 -4.52
C SER A 443 6.10 -12.33 -4.40
N ASP A 444 6.32 -13.17 -3.38
CA ASP A 444 7.56 -13.95 -3.22
C ASP A 444 7.89 -14.81 -4.47
N ALA A 445 6.89 -15.25 -5.20
CA ALA A 445 7.08 -16.00 -6.44
C ALA A 445 7.71 -15.11 -7.51
N THR A 446 7.16 -13.91 -7.74
CA THR A 446 7.70 -12.94 -8.71
C THR A 446 9.08 -12.43 -8.31
N LEU A 447 9.34 -12.27 -7.01
CA LEU A 447 10.68 -11.90 -6.52
C LEU A 447 11.75 -12.96 -6.87
N ARG A 448 11.37 -14.22 -7.02
CA ARG A 448 12.29 -15.33 -7.42
C ARG A 448 12.39 -15.51 -8.93
N GLU A 449 11.57 -14.84 -9.71
CA GLU A 449 11.53 -14.97 -11.17
C GLU A 449 12.60 -14.12 -11.85
N SER A 450 13.57 -14.74 -12.49
CA SER A 450 14.64 -14.05 -13.23
C SER A 450 14.12 -13.12 -14.34
N THR A 451 12.96 -13.41 -14.91
CA THR A 451 12.32 -12.56 -15.94
C THR A 451 11.85 -11.22 -15.38
N ALA A 452 11.35 -11.19 -14.14
CA ALA A 452 10.95 -9.95 -13.47
C ALA A 452 12.18 -9.06 -13.20
N TRP A 453 13.30 -9.66 -12.75
CA TRP A 453 14.56 -8.93 -12.56
C TRP A 453 15.17 -8.46 -13.87
N ALA A 454 15.06 -9.24 -14.95
CA ALA A 454 15.49 -8.81 -16.27
C ALA A 454 14.68 -7.61 -16.78
N ALA A 455 13.39 -7.56 -16.49
CA ALA A 455 12.54 -6.41 -16.80
C ALA A 455 12.97 -5.17 -16.01
N LEU A 456 13.17 -5.30 -14.68
CA LEU A 456 13.70 -4.21 -13.85
C LEU A 456 15.06 -3.73 -14.35
N TRP A 457 15.99 -4.65 -14.63
CA TRP A 457 17.31 -4.31 -15.16
C TRP A 457 17.23 -3.60 -16.51
N GLY A 458 16.29 -4.02 -17.37
CA GLY A 458 16.03 -3.37 -18.66
C GLY A 458 15.66 -1.88 -18.53
N GLU A 459 15.02 -1.49 -17.44
CA GLU A 459 14.74 -0.08 -17.15
C GLU A 459 15.94 0.62 -16.47
N LEU A 460 16.61 -0.04 -15.55
CA LEU A 460 17.70 0.56 -14.78
C LEU A 460 18.98 0.75 -15.62
N ALA A 461 19.38 -0.23 -16.44
CA ALA A 461 20.65 -0.19 -17.17
C ALA A 461 20.82 1.06 -18.06
N PRO A 462 19.81 1.52 -18.82
CA PRO A 462 19.92 2.76 -19.58
C PRO A 462 20.07 4.01 -18.71
N LEU A 463 19.45 4.04 -17.53
CA LEU A 463 19.57 5.14 -16.58
C LEU A 463 20.97 5.20 -15.99
N LEU A 464 21.49 4.04 -15.57
CA LEU A 464 22.82 3.89 -14.96
C LEU A 464 23.97 4.20 -15.93
N ALA A 465 23.75 4.00 -17.23
CA ALA A 465 24.72 4.35 -18.27
C ALA A 465 24.75 5.84 -18.61
N ALA A 466 23.81 6.65 -18.12
CA ALA A 466 23.73 8.06 -18.43
C ALA A 466 24.72 8.87 -17.54
N PRO A 467 25.23 10.03 -18.01
CA PRO A 467 26.12 10.88 -17.21
C PRO A 467 25.46 11.46 -15.95
N ASP A 468 24.13 11.61 -15.98
CA ASP A 468 23.24 12.13 -14.93
C ASP A 468 22.40 11.01 -14.31
N ALA A 469 23.01 9.83 -14.09
CA ALA A 469 22.30 8.64 -13.64
C ALA A 469 21.61 8.83 -12.28
N ASP A 470 22.18 9.61 -11.37
CA ASP A 470 21.61 9.96 -10.08
C ASP A 470 20.28 10.72 -10.22
N ALA A 471 20.25 11.75 -11.06
CA ALA A 471 19.04 12.53 -11.33
C ALA A 471 17.97 11.69 -12.05
N ARG A 472 18.37 10.89 -13.05
CA ARG A 472 17.45 9.99 -13.79
C ARG A 472 16.88 8.91 -12.90
N THR A 473 17.66 8.34 -11.99
CA THR A 473 17.18 7.35 -11.05
C THR A 473 16.18 7.96 -10.06
N LEU A 474 16.44 9.17 -9.56
CA LEU A 474 15.48 9.91 -8.74
C LEU A 474 14.17 10.20 -9.48
N ASP A 475 14.23 10.51 -10.77
CA ASP A 475 13.03 10.69 -11.59
C ASP A 475 12.32 9.37 -11.82
N TRP A 476 13.04 8.30 -12.13
CA TRP A 476 12.47 6.96 -12.27
C TRP A 476 11.75 6.50 -10.99
N LEU A 477 12.26 6.80 -9.80
CA LEU A 477 11.62 6.49 -8.52
C LEU A 477 10.26 7.19 -8.34
N THR A 478 9.81 8.06 -9.25
CA THR A 478 8.46 8.67 -9.24
C THR A 478 7.38 7.76 -9.79
N PHE A 479 7.70 6.60 -10.35
CA PHE A 479 6.75 5.71 -11.00
C PHE A 479 5.47 5.52 -10.17
N TRP A 480 4.34 5.32 -10.84
CA TRP A 480 3.07 5.07 -10.17
C TRP A 480 2.91 3.59 -9.88
N SER A 481 2.61 3.27 -8.62
CA SER A 481 2.15 1.94 -8.22
C SER A 481 0.84 2.03 -7.47
N ARG A 482 -0.11 1.17 -7.78
CA ARG A 482 -1.39 1.13 -7.09
C ARG A 482 -1.24 0.46 -5.73
N GLY A 483 -1.64 1.17 -4.67
CA GLY A 483 -1.61 0.63 -3.31
C GLY A 483 -0.26 0.70 -2.61
N ASN A 484 0.84 1.04 -3.32
CA ASN A 484 2.16 1.23 -2.73
C ASN A 484 2.63 2.66 -2.99
N HIS A 485 2.72 3.45 -1.93
CA HIS A 485 3.00 4.88 -1.96
C HIS A 485 4.08 5.29 -0.95
N ASP A 486 4.85 4.30 -0.46
CA ASP A 486 5.90 4.50 0.51
C ASP A 486 7.16 5.15 -0.08
N ASP A 487 8.09 5.51 0.79
CA ASP A 487 9.42 5.99 0.40
C ASP A 487 10.11 4.93 -0.45
N ARG A 488 11.00 5.39 -1.32
CA ARG A 488 11.68 4.52 -2.28
C ARG A 488 13.17 4.68 -2.20
N THR A 489 13.85 3.64 -1.82
CA THR A 489 15.31 3.64 -1.77
C THR A 489 15.88 2.45 -2.54
N LEU A 490 16.81 2.76 -3.43
CA LEU A 490 17.51 1.80 -4.28
C LEU A 490 19.01 2.06 -4.20
N ALA A 491 19.78 1.01 -4.01
CA ALA A 491 21.24 1.01 -4.19
C ALA A 491 21.62 -0.04 -5.24
N VAL A 492 22.51 0.33 -6.15
CA VAL A 492 23.01 -0.52 -7.23
C VAL A 492 24.50 -0.44 -7.31
N LEU A 493 25.19 -1.58 -7.27
CA LEU A 493 26.59 -1.75 -7.58
C LEU A 493 26.69 -2.60 -8.87
N TRP A 494 27.32 -2.03 -9.96
CA TRP A 494 27.38 -2.69 -11.27
C TRP A 494 28.73 -2.50 -11.98
#